data_db5875eaa20441ccd50a3c64edbbdb47
#
_entry.id   db5875eaa20441ccd50a3c64edbbdb47
#
_cell.length_a   1.000
_cell.length_b   1.000
_cell.length_c   1.000
_cell.angle_alpha   90.00
_cell.angle_beta   90.00
_cell.angle_gamma   90.00
#
_symmetry.space_group_name_H-M   'P 1'
#
loop_
_entity.id
_entity.type
_entity.pdbx_description
1 polymer ?
#
loop_
_entity_poly.entity_id
_entity_poly.type
_entity_poly.pdbx_seq_one_letter_code
_entity_poly.pdbx_strand_id
1 'polypeptide(L)'
;MPREVFGNDFPFMDRSHIMTFEEIDRLGGIFVSLGVEKIRLTGGEPLLRRNLHELVSMLALRKVEIAMTTNGVLLPRYAPALSAAGLDRVTVSLDAIDEATFAAITDSGHTVASVLAGIEAAESVG
;
A
#
# COMPACT_ATOMS: atom_id res chain seq x y z
N MET A 1 4.86 -13.46 -0.91
CA MET A 1 5.55 -14.23 0.16
C MET A 1 5.47 -15.69 -0.22
N PRO A 2 6.62 -16.37 -0.33
CA PRO A 2 6.66 -17.76 -0.80
C PRO A 2 5.87 -18.68 0.14
N ARG A 3 4.98 -19.50 -0.42
CA ARG A 3 4.15 -20.47 0.33
C ARG A 3 4.97 -21.52 1.07
N GLU A 4 6.19 -21.80 0.59
CA GLU A 4 7.15 -22.71 1.21
C GLU A 4 7.63 -22.24 2.58
N VAL A 5 7.65 -20.91 2.82
CA VAL A 5 8.10 -20.30 4.07
C VAL A 5 6.93 -20.01 5.03
N PHE A 6 5.79 -19.62 4.46
CA PHE A 6 4.60 -19.23 5.22
C PHE A 6 3.40 -20.11 4.85
N GLY A 7 3.45 -21.38 5.09
CA GLY A 7 2.41 -22.35 4.72
C GLY A 7 0.97 -21.83 4.71
N ASN A 8 0.04 -22.59 4.15
CA ASN A 8 -1.37 -22.19 4.06
C ASN A 8 -2.05 -21.94 5.42
N ASP A 9 -1.44 -22.41 6.51
CA ASP A 9 -1.94 -22.33 7.88
C ASP A 9 -1.26 -21.22 8.71
N PHE A 10 -0.58 -20.25 8.06
CA PHE A 10 0.01 -19.14 8.81
C PHE A 10 -1.11 -18.32 9.48
N PRO A 11 -1.12 -18.23 10.83
CA PRO A 11 -2.17 -17.51 11.55
C PRO A 11 -1.98 -16.01 11.33
N PHE A 12 -2.70 -15.45 10.34
CA PHE A 12 -2.79 -14.00 10.24
C PHE A 12 -3.51 -13.43 11.45
N MET A 13 -3.10 -12.24 11.85
CA MET A 13 -3.73 -11.52 12.96
C MET A 13 -5.23 -11.37 12.71
N ASP A 14 -6.05 -11.70 13.71
CA ASP A 14 -7.50 -11.50 13.66
C ASP A 14 -7.82 -10.02 13.36
N ARG A 15 -8.88 -9.79 12.60
CA ARG A 15 -9.34 -8.43 12.27
C ARG A 15 -9.61 -7.55 13.49
N SER A 16 -10.00 -8.16 14.61
CA SER A 16 -10.20 -7.46 15.89
C SER A 16 -8.91 -6.87 16.50
N HIS A 17 -7.75 -7.36 16.07
CA HIS A 17 -6.43 -6.87 16.51
C HIS A 17 -5.78 -5.89 15.53
N ILE A 18 -6.44 -5.60 14.40
CA ILE A 18 -5.95 -4.61 13.43
C ILE A 18 -6.40 -3.23 13.89
N MET A 19 -5.47 -2.29 13.98
CA MET A 19 -5.76 -0.90 14.34
C MET A 19 -6.82 -0.29 13.43
N THR A 20 -7.74 0.47 14.01
CA THR A 20 -8.71 1.29 13.26
C THR A 20 -7.99 2.46 12.58
N PHE A 21 -8.66 3.12 11.63
CA PHE A 21 -8.12 4.32 10.98
C PHE A 21 -7.95 5.46 11.97
N GLU A 22 -8.87 5.60 12.92
CA GLU A 22 -8.83 6.59 13.99
C GLU A 22 -7.63 6.38 14.93
N GLU A 23 -7.33 5.13 15.27
CA GLU A 23 -6.14 4.78 16.06
C GLU A 23 -4.85 5.10 15.31
N ILE A 24 -4.78 4.77 14.01
CA ILE A 24 -3.63 5.07 13.16
C ILE A 24 -3.45 6.58 13.01
N ASP A 25 -4.54 7.33 12.76
CA ASP A 25 -4.49 8.79 12.66
C ASP A 25 -4.04 9.43 13.96
N ARG A 26 -4.54 8.95 15.12
CA ARG A 26 -4.09 9.43 16.43
C ARG A 26 -2.60 9.22 16.63
N LEU A 27 -2.08 8.03 16.30
CA LEU A 27 -0.64 7.75 16.37
C LEU A 27 0.14 8.62 15.40
N GLY A 28 -0.35 8.79 14.17
CA GLY A 28 0.22 9.69 13.18
C GLY A 28 0.37 11.11 13.73
N GLY A 29 -0.68 11.63 14.38
CA GLY A 29 -0.64 12.94 15.02
C GLY A 29 0.41 13.05 16.13
N ILE A 30 0.59 12.01 16.93
CA ILE A 30 1.64 11.95 17.96
C ILE A 30 3.02 11.97 17.30
N PHE A 31 3.26 11.16 16.28
CA PHE A 31 4.53 11.13 15.57
C PHE A 31 4.87 12.47 14.92
N VAL A 32 3.90 13.12 14.29
CA VAL A 32 4.08 14.45 13.71
C VAL A 32 4.45 15.49 14.79
N SER A 33 3.82 15.44 15.96
CA SER A 33 4.16 16.33 17.08
C SER A 33 5.58 16.10 17.61
N LEU A 34 6.14 14.92 17.38
CA LEU A 34 7.52 14.56 17.71
C LEU A 34 8.51 14.85 16.56
N GLY A 35 8.07 15.48 15.47
CA GLY A 35 8.92 15.89 14.36
C GLY A 35 9.00 14.89 13.21
N VAL A 36 8.10 13.92 13.11
CA VAL A 36 8.03 13.05 11.93
C VAL A 36 7.46 13.83 10.76
N GLU A 37 8.19 13.86 9.66
CA GLU A 37 7.85 14.59 8.43
C GLU A 37 7.28 13.68 7.32
N LYS A 38 7.36 12.36 7.49
CA LYS A 38 6.89 11.37 6.51
C LYS A 38 6.28 10.15 7.18
N ILE A 39 5.12 9.73 6.71
CA ILE A 39 4.46 8.48 7.08
C ILE A 39 4.38 7.58 5.85
N ARG A 40 4.85 6.33 5.99
CA ARG A 40 4.75 5.35 4.92
C ARG A 40 3.75 4.26 5.29
N LEU A 41 2.74 4.10 4.46
CA LEU A 41 1.79 3.01 4.54
C LEU A 41 2.36 1.78 3.83
N THR A 42 2.47 0.70 4.55
CA THR A 42 3.00 -0.59 4.06
C THR A 42 2.32 -1.73 4.82
N GLY A 43 2.73 -2.96 4.57
CA GLY A 43 2.19 -4.14 5.23
C GLY A 43 2.31 -5.35 4.31
N GLY A 44 1.33 -6.25 4.27
CA GLY A 44 1.22 -7.22 3.20
C GLY A 44 0.92 -6.47 1.90
N GLU A 45 -0.35 -6.19 1.63
CA GLU A 45 -0.75 -5.30 0.52
C GLU A 45 -1.74 -4.26 1.09
N PRO A 46 -1.34 -2.97 1.21
CA PRO A 46 -2.20 -1.96 1.83
C PRO A 46 -3.51 -1.72 1.08
N LEU A 47 -3.52 -1.87 -0.27
CA LEU A 47 -4.72 -1.66 -1.09
C LEU A 47 -5.80 -2.73 -0.90
N LEU A 48 -5.51 -3.83 -0.22
CA LEU A 48 -6.52 -4.79 0.22
C LEU A 48 -7.37 -4.26 1.40
N ARG A 49 -6.88 -3.25 2.11
CA ARG A 49 -7.65 -2.63 3.18
C ARG A 49 -8.74 -1.74 2.60
N ARG A 50 -10.00 -2.09 2.88
CA ARG A 50 -11.16 -1.33 2.40
C ARG A 50 -11.06 0.13 2.84
N ASN A 51 -11.41 1.05 1.94
CA ASN A 51 -11.47 2.49 2.19
C ASN A 51 -10.14 3.12 2.63
N LEU A 52 -8.99 2.59 2.21
CA LEU A 52 -7.68 3.11 2.59
C LEU A 52 -7.53 4.62 2.29
N HIS A 53 -8.20 5.14 1.26
CA HIS A 53 -8.22 6.57 0.93
C HIS A 53 -8.78 7.45 2.07
N GLU A 54 -9.68 6.92 2.91
CA GLU A 54 -10.16 7.64 4.09
C GLU A 54 -9.02 7.86 5.10
N LEU A 55 -8.20 6.82 5.36
CA LEU A 55 -7.02 6.95 6.21
C LEU A 55 -6.02 7.96 5.63
N VAL A 56 -5.78 7.91 4.30
CA VAL A 56 -4.91 8.88 3.63
C VAL A 56 -5.42 10.30 3.85
N SER A 57 -6.73 10.54 3.68
CA SER A 57 -7.35 11.85 3.92
C SER A 57 -7.18 12.33 5.36
N MET A 58 -7.33 11.44 6.35
CA MET A 58 -7.14 11.78 7.76
C MET A 58 -5.69 12.20 8.04
N LEU A 59 -4.73 11.42 7.53
CA LEU A 59 -3.30 11.71 7.70
C LEU A 59 -2.87 12.97 6.95
N ALA A 60 -3.45 13.26 5.78
CA ALA A 60 -3.15 14.47 5.01
C ALA A 60 -3.48 15.76 5.78
N LEU A 61 -4.50 15.75 6.63
CA LEU A 61 -4.81 16.88 7.53
C LEU A 61 -3.69 17.19 8.54
N ARG A 62 -2.80 16.23 8.78
CA ARG A 62 -1.64 16.40 9.67
C ARG A 62 -0.48 17.14 9.02
N LYS A 63 -0.56 17.46 7.70
CA LYS A 63 0.49 18.15 6.93
C LYS A 63 1.83 17.41 6.96
N VAL A 64 1.79 16.10 6.84
CA VAL A 64 2.93 15.18 6.76
C VAL A 64 2.96 14.56 5.37
N GLU A 65 4.16 14.31 4.82
CA GLU A 65 4.28 13.55 3.55
C GLU A 65 3.75 12.13 3.73
N ILE A 66 2.83 11.71 2.86
CA ILE A 66 2.24 10.36 2.90
C ILE A 66 2.74 9.56 1.72
N ALA A 67 3.46 8.50 2.01
CA ALA A 67 3.94 7.56 1.01
C ALA A 67 3.27 6.19 1.20
N MET A 68 3.17 5.40 0.12
CA MET A 68 2.68 4.04 0.16
C MET A 68 3.60 3.10 -0.60
N THR A 69 3.76 1.87 -0.11
CA THR A 69 4.40 0.78 -0.84
C THR A 69 3.36 -0.28 -1.18
N THR A 70 3.25 -0.66 -2.43
CA THR A 70 2.24 -1.60 -2.95
C THR A 70 2.82 -2.50 -4.03
N ASN A 71 2.18 -3.64 -4.29
CA ASN A 71 2.48 -4.47 -5.46
C ASN A 71 1.96 -3.86 -6.77
N GLY A 72 1.20 -2.78 -6.73
CA GLY A 72 0.74 -2.02 -7.89
C GLY A 72 -0.52 -2.54 -8.58
N VAL A 73 -0.89 -3.79 -8.39
CA VAL A 73 -1.98 -4.46 -9.14
C VAL A 73 -3.34 -3.79 -8.99
N LEU A 74 -3.60 -3.20 -7.83
CA LEU A 74 -4.87 -2.53 -7.54
C LEU A 74 -4.85 -1.01 -7.80
N LEU A 75 -3.71 -0.44 -8.18
CA LEU A 75 -3.60 1.00 -8.47
C LEU A 75 -4.56 1.48 -9.56
N PRO A 76 -4.82 0.74 -10.67
CA PRO A 76 -5.77 1.23 -11.68
C PRO A 76 -7.14 1.55 -11.10
N ARG A 77 -7.55 0.85 -10.05
CA ARG A 77 -8.83 1.06 -9.37
C ARG A 77 -8.79 2.21 -8.36
N TYR A 78 -7.67 2.37 -7.65
CA TYR A 78 -7.61 3.22 -6.45
C TYR A 78 -6.79 4.49 -6.61
N ALA A 79 -5.93 4.60 -7.63
CA ALA A 79 -5.04 5.75 -7.82
C ALA A 79 -5.78 7.11 -7.81
N PRO A 80 -6.92 7.29 -8.52
CA PRO A 80 -7.62 8.56 -8.48
C PRO A 80 -8.12 8.95 -7.08
N ALA A 81 -8.65 7.99 -6.32
CA ALA A 81 -9.14 8.25 -4.97
C ALA A 81 -7.99 8.53 -3.98
N LEU A 82 -6.85 7.85 -4.14
CA LEU A 82 -5.67 8.05 -3.31
C LEU A 82 -5.01 9.41 -3.57
N SER A 83 -4.86 9.81 -4.83
CA SER A 83 -4.36 11.12 -5.21
C SER A 83 -5.27 12.23 -4.67
N ALA A 84 -6.60 12.13 -4.89
CA ALA A 84 -7.57 13.08 -4.36
C ALA A 84 -7.57 13.15 -2.81
N ALA A 85 -7.23 12.07 -2.13
CA ALA A 85 -7.12 11.99 -0.68
C ALA A 85 -5.83 12.64 -0.14
N GLY A 86 -4.85 12.93 -0.99
CA GLY A 86 -3.58 13.56 -0.60
C GLY A 86 -2.43 12.57 -0.40
N LEU A 87 -2.42 11.44 -1.12
CA LEU A 87 -1.24 10.58 -1.18
C LEU A 87 -0.17 11.25 -2.03
N ASP A 88 1.02 11.49 -1.45
CA ASP A 88 2.11 12.22 -2.12
C ASP A 88 3.01 11.31 -2.96
N ARG A 89 3.14 10.03 -2.58
CA ARG A 89 4.10 9.14 -3.23
C ARG A 89 3.69 7.67 -3.18
N VAL A 90 3.87 6.98 -4.30
CA VAL A 90 3.74 5.53 -4.41
C VAL A 90 5.09 4.91 -4.75
N THR A 91 5.44 3.84 -4.07
CA THR A 91 6.53 2.94 -4.43
C THR A 91 5.91 1.62 -4.87
N VAL A 92 6.13 1.20 -6.09
CA VAL A 92 5.64 -0.07 -6.61
C VAL A 92 6.75 -1.11 -6.55
N SER A 93 6.46 -2.26 -5.94
CA SER A 93 7.37 -3.40 -5.89
C SER A 93 7.27 -4.18 -7.20
N LEU A 94 8.36 -4.18 -7.98
CA LEU A 94 8.50 -4.94 -9.21
C LEU A 94 9.90 -5.58 -9.24
N ASP A 95 9.98 -6.85 -8.83
CA ASP A 95 11.26 -7.54 -8.60
C ASP A 95 11.87 -8.11 -9.88
N ALA A 96 11.11 -8.26 -10.95
CA ALA A 96 11.57 -8.70 -12.27
C ALA A 96 10.65 -8.18 -13.38
N ILE A 97 11.20 -7.96 -14.56
CA ILE A 97 10.47 -7.55 -15.77
C ILE A 97 10.08 -8.76 -16.61
N ASP A 98 10.86 -9.84 -16.49
CA ASP A 98 10.58 -11.12 -17.13
C ASP A 98 9.49 -11.89 -16.37
N GLU A 99 8.43 -12.31 -17.08
CA GLU A 99 7.26 -12.98 -16.48
C GLU A 99 7.63 -14.28 -15.76
N ALA A 100 8.56 -15.07 -16.28
CA ALA A 100 8.94 -16.34 -15.66
C ALA A 100 9.67 -16.10 -14.33
N THR A 101 10.61 -15.16 -14.32
CA THR A 101 11.33 -14.75 -13.11
C THR A 101 10.40 -14.09 -12.10
N PHE A 102 9.51 -13.20 -12.56
CA PHE A 102 8.52 -12.54 -11.71
C PHE A 102 7.60 -13.56 -11.03
N ALA A 103 7.06 -14.52 -11.79
CA ALA A 103 6.20 -15.56 -11.24
C ALA A 103 6.92 -16.44 -10.20
N ALA A 104 8.19 -16.75 -10.45
CA ALA A 104 9.02 -17.56 -9.54
C ALA A 104 9.31 -16.83 -8.21
N ILE A 105 9.52 -15.50 -8.26
CA ILE A 105 9.84 -14.70 -7.07
C ILE A 105 8.59 -14.37 -6.26
N THR A 106 7.52 -13.94 -6.93
CA THR A 106 6.33 -13.40 -6.24
C THR A 106 5.39 -14.49 -5.74
N ASP A 107 5.41 -15.69 -6.33
CA ASP A 107 4.46 -16.78 -6.06
C ASP A 107 3.00 -16.26 -5.97
N SER A 108 2.68 -15.32 -6.84
CA SER A 108 1.37 -14.68 -6.92
C SER A 108 0.77 -14.94 -8.31
N GLY A 109 -0.56 -14.97 -8.39
CA GLY A 109 -1.26 -15.07 -9.68
C GLY A 109 -1.24 -13.78 -10.50
N HIS A 110 -0.40 -12.80 -10.14
CA HIS A 110 -0.27 -11.51 -10.84
C HIS A 110 0.76 -11.60 -11.96
N THR A 111 0.63 -10.71 -12.95
CA THR A 111 1.54 -10.61 -14.09
C THR A 111 2.33 -9.31 -14.04
N VAL A 112 3.48 -9.26 -14.69
CA VAL A 112 4.23 -8.00 -14.88
C VAL A 112 3.35 -6.94 -15.55
N ALA A 113 2.55 -7.33 -16.55
CA ALA A 113 1.62 -6.42 -17.23
C ALA A 113 0.62 -5.77 -16.26
N SER A 114 0.11 -6.51 -15.26
CA SER A 114 -0.81 -5.95 -14.26
C SER A 114 -0.14 -4.93 -13.34
N VAL A 115 1.14 -5.11 -13.04
CA VAL A 115 1.92 -4.15 -12.25
C VAL A 115 2.22 -2.89 -13.06
N LEU A 116 2.62 -3.06 -14.33
CA LEU A 116 2.88 -1.92 -15.23
C LEU A 116 1.63 -1.06 -15.44
N ALA A 117 0.45 -1.68 -15.64
CA ALA A 117 -0.82 -0.95 -15.70
C ALA A 117 -1.09 -0.15 -14.42
N GLY A 118 -0.67 -0.65 -13.27
CA GLY A 118 -0.73 0.06 -12.00
C GLY A 118 0.17 1.29 -11.96
N ILE A 119 1.38 1.18 -12.47
CA ILE A 119 2.32 2.31 -12.57
C ILE A 119 1.76 3.41 -13.49
N GLU A 120 1.28 3.02 -14.69
CA GLU A 120 0.65 3.94 -15.65
C GLU A 120 -0.56 4.67 -15.03
N ALA A 121 -1.38 3.95 -14.27
CA ALA A 121 -2.51 4.55 -13.56
C ALA A 121 -2.07 5.56 -12.50
N ALA A 122 -0.99 5.29 -11.78
CA ALA A 122 -0.45 6.23 -10.79
C ALA A 122 0.13 7.48 -11.48
N GLU A 123 0.89 7.32 -12.57
CA GLU A 123 1.43 8.44 -13.36
C GLU A 123 0.32 9.34 -13.93
N SER A 124 -0.81 8.76 -14.33
CA SER A 124 -1.92 9.50 -14.93
C SER A 124 -2.63 10.46 -13.98
N VAL A 125 -2.48 10.28 -12.68
CA VAL A 125 -3.12 11.11 -11.64
C VAL A 125 -2.14 12.07 -10.94
N GLY A 126 -0.86 12.05 -11.31
CA GLY A 126 0.20 12.89 -10.75
C GLY A 126 0.85 12.29 -9.53
#